data_ff43b1511acd482bc68981de35441d8a
#
_entry.id   ff43b1511acd482bc68981de35441d8a
#
_cell.length_a   1.000
_cell.length_b   1.000
_cell.length_c   1.000
_cell.angle_alpha   90.00
_cell.angle_beta   90.00
_cell.angle_gamma   90.00
#
_symmetry.space_group_name_H-M   'P 1'
#
loop_
_entity.id
_entity.type
_entity.pdbx_description
1 polymer ?
#
loop_
_entity_poly.entity_id
_entity_poly.type
_entity_poly.pdbx_seq_one_letter_code
_entity_poly.pdbx_strand_id
1 'polypeptide(L)'
;QVPWNVINVWGGEEANNFYFKNVAKNLNRPKIINMEPLTGIVIIQRSYLKNNLNEVSKELAISISEMGQQLCSSPTEGFIVNDINDHQIDDSFFNKLVDYLEENYIEFTDFETSYFKLDRMLTYAQDNNSKVYNSKKYGNKISIIGSDSKSVFSDLDDNNNLSIHKRRNFLELINTSNFETL
;
A
#
# COMPACT_ATOMS: atom_id res chain seq x y z
N GLN A 1 36.87 0.52 20.33
CA GLN A 1 36.01 0.78 19.18
C GLN A 1 36.36 -0.20 18.07
N VAL A 2 35.38 -0.97 17.60
CA VAL A 2 35.56 -1.87 16.46
C VAL A 2 35.45 -1.02 15.19
N PRO A 3 36.44 -0.98 14.31
CA PRO A 3 36.35 -0.23 13.06
C PRO A 3 35.39 -0.95 12.09
N TRP A 4 34.25 -0.34 11.83
CA TRP A 4 33.33 -0.82 10.83
C TRP A 4 33.80 -0.37 9.44
N ASN A 5 33.92 -1.30 8.50
CA ASN A 5 34.26 -1.00 7.12
C ASN A 5 32.99 -0.83 6.23
N VAL A 6 31.92 -1.52 6.62
CA VAL A 6 30.63 -1.49 5.93
C VAL A 6 29.50 -1.51 6.96
N ILE A 7 28.50 -0.71 6.74
CA ILE A 7 27.25 -0.70 7.50
C ILE A 7 26.12 -0.96 6.54
N ASN A 8 25.35 -2.01 6.77
CA ASN A 8 24.12 -2.28 6.02
C ASN A 8 22.93 -1.78 6.84
N VAL A 9 22.20 -0.80 6.29
CA VAL A 9 21.05 -0.18 6.96
C VAL A 9 19.77 -0.69 6.35
N TRP A 10 19.00 -1.39 7.17
CA TRP A 10 17.64 -1.82 6.85
C TRP A 10 16.68 -0.97 7.66
N GLY A 11 15.88 -0.15 7.00
CA GLY A 11 14.93 0.69 7.72
C GLY A 11 14.34 1.79 6.85
N GLY A 12 13.41 2.53 7.44
CA GLY A 12 12.81 3.68 6.80
C GLY A 12 13.76 4.88 6.69
N GLU A 13 13.26 5.96 6.15
CA GLU A 13 14.02 7.18 5.88
C GLU A 13 14.71 7.75 7.13
N GLU A 14 14.06 7.68 8.29
CA GLU A 14 14.65 8.17 9.56
C GLU A 14 15.91 7.41 9.94
N ALA A 15 15.89 6.06 9.83
CA ALA A 15 17.03 5.23 10.11
C ALA A 15 18.18 5.54 9.15
N ASN A 16 17.87 5.66 7.87
CA ASN A 16 18.84 6.00 6.84
C ASN A 16 19.48 7.36 7.10
N ASN A 17 18.68 8.38 7.34
CA ASN A 17 19.14 9.74 7.66
C ASN A 17 19.99 9.77 8.93
N PHE A 18 19.63 9.00 9.97
CA PHE A 18 20.43 8.89 11.19
C PHE A 18 21.83 8.34 10.90
N TYR A 19 21.91 7.22 10.17
CA TYR A 19 23.18 6.60 9.86
C TYR A 19 24.03 7.47 8.93
N PHE A 20 23.45 8.06 7.89
CA PHE A 20 24.18 8.96 7.01
C PHE A 20 24.77 10.16 7.75
N LYS A 21 23.99 10.83 8.59
CA LYS A 21 24.44 11.99 9.38
C LYS A 21 25.55 11.62 10.38
N ASN A 22 25.47 10.43 10.99
CA ASN A 22 26.42 10.03 12.03
C ASN A 22 27.69 9.39 11.45
N VAL A 23 27.57 8.65 10.35
CA VAL A 23 28.73 8.07 9.65
C VAL A 23 29.59 9.14 8.99
N ALA A 24 28.97 10.21 8.49
CA ALA A 24 29.72 11.35 7.93
C ALA A 24 30.68 11.99 8.96
N LYS A 25 30.39 11.84 10.25
CA LYS A 25 31.21 12.33 11.37
C LYS A 25 32.29 11.33 11.81
N ASN A 26 32.28 10.11 11.30
CA ASN A 26 33.23 9.07 11.69
C ASN A 26 34.52 9.17 10.86
N LEU A 27 35.66 9.16 11.54
CA LEU A 27 36.99 9.25 10.90
C LEU A 27 37.25 8.11 9.91
N ASN A 28 36.69 6.93 10.15
CA ASN A 28 36.91 5.75 9.31
C ASN A 28 35.95 5.70 8.07
N ARG A 29 34.95 6.56 8.01
CA ARG A 29 33.99 6.66 6.90
C ARG A 29 33.59 5.30 6.31
N PRO A 30 32.95 4.40 7.10
CA PRO A 30 32.51 3.12 6.58
C PRO A 30 31.57 3.31 5.40
N LYS A 31 31.61 2.39 4.44
CA LYS A 31 30.65 2.37 3.33
C LYS A 31 29.26 2.04 3.86
N ILE A 32 28.27 2.87 3.55
CA ILE A 32 26.87 2.56 3.85
C ILE A 32 26.25 1.86 2.62
N ILE A 33 25.64 0.71 2.89
CA ILE A 33 24.74 0.06 1.94
C ILE A 33 23.33 0.33 2.47
N ASN A 34 22.59 1.17 1.73
CA ASN A 34 21.23 1.51 2.06
C ASN A 34 20.27 0.52 1.36
N MET A 35 19.46 -0.15 2.17
CA MET A 35 18.34 -0.95 1.70
C MET A 35 17.08 -0.10 1.91
N GLU A 36 16.72 0.66 0.88
CA GLU A 36 15.55 1.53 0.92
C GLU A 36 14.27 0.74 1.18
N PRO A 37 13.28 1.35 1.85
CA PRO A 37 12.00 0.72 2.04
C PRO A 37 11.35 0.44 0.68
N LEU A 38 10.95 -0.79 0.45
CA LEU A 38 10.20 -1.18 -0.73
C LEU A 38 8.71 -1.02 -0.46
N THR A 39 7.99 -0.57 -1.47
CA THR A 39 6.53 -0.56 -1.46
C THR A 39 6.01 -1.84 -2.10
N GLY A 40 5.19 -2.59 -1.37
CA GLY A 40 4.50 -3.75 -1.92
C GLY A 40 3.41 -3.30 -2.89
N ILE A 41 3.44 -3.86 -4.09
CA ILE A 41 2.36 -3.69 -5.09
C ILE A 41 1.75 -5.04 -5.42
N VAL A 42 0.47 -5.05 -5.79
CA VAL A 42 -0.21 -6.24 -6.30
C VAL A 42 -0.70 -5.99 -7.72
N ILE A 43 -0.55 -6.98 -8.58
CA ILE A 43 -1.06 -6.94 -9.95
C ILE A 43 -2.00 -8.12 -10.13
N ILE A 44 -3.24 -7.83 -10.50
CA ILE A 44 -4.29 -8.83 -10.65
C ILE A 44 -4.83 -8.79 -12.07
N GLN A 45 -4.70 -9.90 -12.78
CA GLN A 45 -5.32 -10.04 -14.09
C GLN A 45 -6.83 -10.23 -13.94
N ARG A 46 -7.65 -9.44 -14.62
CA ARG A 46 -9.11 -9.47 -14.47
C ARG A 46 -9.74 -10.81 -14.84
N SER A 47 -9.27 -11.46 -15.88
CA SER A 47 -9.78 -12.78 -16.26
C SER A 47 -9.52 -13.83 -15.18
N TYR A 48 -8.36 -13.79 -14.52
CA TYR A 48 -8.06 -14.64 -13.38
C TYR A 48 -8.96 -14.31 -12.19
N LEU A 49 -9.13 -13.04 -11.88
CA LEU A 49 -10.01 -12.57 -10.80
C LEU A 49 -11.45 -13.07 -10.98
N LYS A 50 -12.01 -12.95 -12.19
CA LYS A 50 -13.40 -13.40 -12.48
C LYS A 50 -13.60 -14.88 -12.18
N ASN A 51 -12.60 -15.71 -12.44
CA ASN A 51 -12.69 -17.16 -12.23
C ASN A 51 -12.35 -17.61 -10.81
N ASN A 52 -11.59 -16.80 -10.05
CA ASN A 52 -11.02 -17.16 -8.75
C ASN A 52 -11.29 -16.10 -7.68
N LEU A 53 -12.45 -15.44 -7.75
CA LEU A 53 -12.79 -14.28 -6.92
C LEU A 53 -12.58 -14.52 -5.42
N ASN A 54 -13.05 -15.66 -4.89
CA ASN A 54 -12.93 -15.98 -3.47
C ASN A 54 -11.48 -16.18 -3.03
N GLU A 55 -10.72 -16.93 -3.85
CA GLU A 55 -9.32 -17.24 -3.58
C GLU A 55 -8.48 -15.95 -3.59
N VAL A 56 -8.58 -15.18 -4.67
CA VAL A 56 -7.84 -13.91 -4.82
C VAL A 56 -8.17 -12.94 -3.70
N SER A 57 -9.45 -12.78 -3.34
CA SER A 57 -9.86 -11.88 -2.25
C SER A 57 -9.30 -12.33 -0.91
N LYS A 58 -9.31 -13.64 -0.63
CA LYS A 58 -8.79 -14.20 0.61
C LYS A 58 -7.27 -14.06 0.71
N GLU A 59 -6.54 -14.43 -0.32
CA GLU A 59 -5.08 -14.35 -0.36
C GLU A 59 -4.60 -12.90 -0.24
N LEU A 60 -5.27 -11.98 -0.92
CA LEU A 60 -4.97 -10.56 -0.83
C LEU A 60 -5.27 -10.01 0.57
N ALA A 61 -6.39 -10.40 1.19
CA ALA A 61 -6.72 -9.99 2.55
C ALA A 61 -5.67 -10.46 3.56
N ILE A 62 -5.18 -11.69 3.43
CA ILE A 62 -4.09 -12.22 4.26
C ILE A 62 -2.84 -11.36 4.08
N SER A 63 -2.44 -11.11 2.84
CA SER A 63 -1.23 -10.32 2.52
C SER A 63 -1.31 -8.88 3.06
N ILE A 64 -2.52 -8.29 3.10
CA ILE A 64 -2.74 -6.95 3.68
C ILE A 64 -2.71 -7.00 5.20
N SER A 65 -3.39 -7.96 5.83
CA SER A 65 -3.53 -8.01 7.29
C SER A 65 -2.30 -8.54 8.01
N GLU A 66 -1.44 -9.28 7.32
CA GLU A 66 -0.23 -9.83 7.92
C GLU A 66 0.65 -8.74 8.52
N MET A 67 1.05 -8.93 9.78
CA MET A 67 1.79 -7.94 10.58
C MET A 67 1.18 -6.53 10.55
N GLY A 68 -0.15 -6.43 10.34
CA GLY A 68 -0.87 -5.17 10.26
C GLY A 68 -0.44 -4.29 9.08
N GLN A 69 -0.14 -4.92 7.95
CA GLN A 69 0.32 -4.24 6.73
C GLN A 69 1.67 -3.50 6.91
N GLN A 70 2.55 -3.99 7.76
CA GLN A 70 3.83 -3.34 8.03
C GLN A 70 5.04 -4.07 7.43
N LEU A 71 4.81 -5.19 6.73
CA LEU A 71 5.87 -5.85 6.00
C LEU A 71 6.20 -5.06 4.72
N CYS A 72 7.46 -5.09 4.31
CA CYS A 72 7.88 -4.51 3.03
C CYS A 72 7.21 -5.19 1.81
N SER A 73 6.71 -6.41 1.99
CA SER A 73 5.95 -7.17 0.99
C SER A 73 4.44 -6.92 1.05
N SER A 74 3.92 -6.25 2.09
CA SER A 74 2.49 -5.98 2.20
C SER A 74 2.05 -5.02 1.09
N PRO A 75 1.05 -5.38 0.29
CA PRO A 75 0.57 -4.52 -0.77
C PRO A 75 -0.11 -3.28 -0.17
N THR A 76 0.27 -2.12 -0.67
CA THR A 76 -0.31 -0.82 -0.32
C THR A 76 -1.06 -0.22 -1.49
N GLU A 77 -0.71 -0.65 -2.68
CA GLU A 77 -1.27 -0.24 -3.95
C GLU A 77 -1.38 -1.45 -4.87
N GLY A 78 -2.31 -1.41 -5.80
CA GLY A 78 -2.45 -2.49 -6.75
C GLY A 78 -3.15 -2.09 -8.04
N PHE A 79 -3.01 -2.98 -9.02
CA PHE A 79 -3.54 -2.78 -10.36
C PHE A 79 -4.39 -3.99 -10.76
N ILE A 80 -5.62 -3.73 -11.21
CA ILE A 80 -6.44 -4.73 -11.88
C ILE A 80 -6.27 -4.50 -13.39
N VAL A 81 -5.57 -5.41 -14.04
CA VAL A 81 -5.24 -5.30 -15.45
C VAL A 81 -6.33 -5.95 -16.29
N ASN A 82 -6.85 -5.20 -17.24
CA ASN A 82 -7.90 -5.65 -18.15
C ASN A 82 -7.28 -6.26 -19.41
N ASP A 83 -7.78 -7.42 -19.78
CA ASP A 83 -7.40 -8.08 -21.05
C ASP A 83 -8.08 -7.41 -22.27
N ILE A 84 -9.23 -6.77 -22.08
CA ILE A 84 -10.05 -6.09 -23.09
C ILE A 84 -10.91 -5.02 -22.39
N ASN A 85 -11.30 -3.98 -23.08
CA ASN A 85 -12.12 -2.80 -22.78
C ASN A 85 -13.23 -2.90 -21.70
N ASP A 86 -13.07 -3.72 -20.69
CA ASP A 86 -14.00 -3.89 -19.57
C ASP A 86 -13.46 -3.07 -18.38
N HIS A 87 -13.92 -1.84 -18.27
CA HIS A 87 -13.48 -0.87 -17.27
C HIS A 87 -14.37 -0.80 -16.03
N GLN A 88 -15.29 -1.75 -15.84
CA GLN A 88 -16.17 -1.69 -14.67
C GLN A 88 -15.48 -2.15 -13.40
N ILE A 89 -15.59 -1.34 -12.37
CA ILE A 89 -15.21 -1.72 -11.01
C ILE A 89 -16.10 -2.89 -10.56
N ASP A 90 -15.48 -3.98 -10.18
CA ASP A 90 -16.20 -5.16 -9.68
C ASP A 90 -16.51 -5.01 -8.19
N ASP A 91 -17.69 -4.46 -7.88
CA ASP A 91 -18.15 -4.27 -6.51
C ASP A 91 -18.14 -5.57 -5.68
N SER A 92 -18.34 -6.74 -6.34
CA SER A 92 -18.37 -8.03 -5.65
C SER A 92 -17.00 -8.41 -5.10
N PHE A 93 -15.93 -8.13 -5.87
CA PHE A 93 -14.57 -8.35 -5.44
C PHE A 93 -14.19 -7.48 -4.25
N PHE A 94 -14.47 -6.18 -4.32
CA PHE A 94 -14.12 -5.24 -3.25
C PHE A 94 -14.87 -5.54 -1.95
N ASN A 95 -16.18 -5.84 -2.04
CA ASN A 95 -16.94 -6.22 -0.86
C ASN A 95 -16.42 -7.52 -0.23
N LYS A 96 -16.07 -8.51 -1.04
CA LYS A 96 -15.51 -9.77 -0.56
C LYS A 96 -14.15 -9.59 0.09
N LEU A 97 -13.30 -8.73 -0.47
CA LEU A 97 -12.01 -8.39 0.10
C LEU A 97 -12.17 -7.74 1.48
N VAL A 98 -13.13 -6.81 1.61
CA VAL A 98 -13.45 -6.18 2.90
C VAL A 98 -13.95 -7.22 3.90
N ASP A 99 -14.83 -8.15 3.51
CA ASP A 99 -15.33 -9.22 4.38
C ASP A 99 -14.17 -10.09 4.93
N TYR A 100 -13.23 -10.49 4.09
CA TYR A 100 -12.04 -11.25 4.54
C TYR A 100 -11.08 -10.42 5.40
N LEU A 101 -10.96 -9.12 5.17
CA LEU A 101 -10.18 -8.23 6.04
C LEU A 101 -10.85 -8.09 7.41
N GLU A 102 -12.19 -8.11 7.50
CA GLU A 102 -12.91 -8.12 8.78
C GLU A 102 -12.61 -9.38 9.60
N GLU A 103 -12.46 -10.54 8.95
CA GLU A 103 -12.13 -11.80 9.62
C GLU A 103 -10.71 -11.79 10.21
N ASN A 104 -9.79 -11.06 9.58
CA ASN A 104 -8.38 -10.98 9.96
C ASN A 104 -8.00 -9.65 10.63
N TYR A 105 -8.98 -8.89 11.06
CA TYR A 105 -8.77 -7.55 11.57
C TYR A 105 -7.98 -7.53 12.88
N ILE A 106 -6.88 -6.80 12.87
CA ILE A 106 -6.11 -6.44 14.05
C ILE A 106 -6.30 -4.94 14.29
N GLU A 107 -6.72 -4.57 15.50
CA GLU A 107 -6.95 -3.17 15.83
C GLU A 107 -5.63 -2.41 15.97
N PHE A 108 -5.54 -1.29 15.25
CA PHE A 108 -4.49 -0.32 15.38
C PHE A 108 -5.12 1.05 15.65
N THR A 109 -4.83 1.61 16.81
CA THR A 109 -5.31 2.93 17.23
C THR A 109 -4.18 3.95 17.09
N ASP A 110 -3.88 4.33 15.86
CA ASP A 110 -2.91 5.37 15.56
C ASP A 110 -3.63 6.53 14.88
N PHE A 111 -3.55 7.72 15.49
CA PHE A 111 -4.19 8.93 14.99
C PHE A 111 -3.67 9.31 13.60
N GLU A 112 -2.37 9.21 13.37
CA GLU A 112 -1.78 9.59 12.09
C GLU A 112 -2.26 8.68 10.95
N THR A 113 -2.36 7.37 11.20
CA THR A 113 -2.92 6.40 10.24
C THR A 113 -4.39 6.70 9.97
N SER A 114 -5.16 7.04 11.00
CA SER A 114 -6.59 7.36 10.84
C SER A 114 -6.79 8.65 10.03
N TYR A 115 -5.97 9.66 10.28
CA TYR A 115 -5.99 10.91 9.54
C TYR A 115 -5.60 10.69 8.07
N PHE A 116 -4.53 9.96 7.82
CA PHE A 116 -4.08 9.63 6.46
C PHE A 116 -5.19 8.92 5.66
N LYS A 117 -5.82 7.88 6.24
CA LYS A 117 -6.92 7.18 5.59
C LYS A 117 -8.08 8.10 5.26
N LEU A 118 -8.48 8.94 6.21
CA LEU A 118 -9.58 9.87 6.00
C LEU A 118 -9.28 10.84 4.86
N ASP A 119 -8.10 11.41 4.84
CA ASP A 119 -7.64 12.32 3.78
C ASP A 119 -7.71 11.66 2.40
N ARG A 120 -7.18 10.44 2.29
CA ARG A 120 -7.23 9.66 1.05
C ARG A 120 -8.65 9.33 0.62
N MET A 121 -9.49 8.88 1.55
CA MET A 121 -10.89 8.55 1.27
C MET A 121 -11.66 9.78 0.78
N LEU A 122 -11.44 10.95 1.38
CA LEU A 122 -12.07 12.20 0.96
C LEU A 122 -11.61 12.63 -0.44
N THR A 123 -10.34 12.46 -0.75
CA THR A 123 -9.78 12.74 -2.08
C THR A 123 -10.47 11.89 -3.14
N TYR A 124 -10.57 10.59 -2.92
CA TYR A 124 -11.22 9.68 -3.88
C TYR A 124 -12.75 9.80 -3.91
N ALA A 125 -13.39 10.20 -2.81
CA ALA A 125 -14.83 10.44 -2.80
C ALA A 125 -15.26 11.63 -3.67
N GLN A 126 -14.32 12.51 -4.03
CA GLN A 126 -14.56 13.62 -4.96
C GLN A 126 -14.37 13.21 -6.44
N ASP A 127 -13.78 12.06 -6.68
CA ASP A 127 -13.56 11.52 -8.02
C ASP A 127 -14.71 10.60 -8.43
N ASN A 128 -15.41 10.95 -9.52
CA ASN A 128 -16.54 10.17 -10.03
C ASN A 128 -16.12 8.77 -10.55
N ASN A 129 -14.86 8.54 -10.80
CA ASN A 129 -14.32 7.27 -11.29
C ASN A 129 -13.80 6.38 -10.17
N SER A 130 -14.01 6.78 -8.93
CA SER A 130 -13.50 6.06 -7.76
C SER A 130 -14.64 5.68 -6.82
N LYS A 131 -14.47 4.54 -6.13
CA LYS A 131 -15.38 4.09 -5.08
C LYS A 131 -14.58 3.71 -3.84
N VAL A 132 -15.14 4.04 -2.68
CA VAL A 132 -14.60 3.68 -1.37
C VAL A 132 -15.43 2.57 -0.75
N TYR A 133 -14.80 1.46 -0.39
CA TYR A 133 -15.41 0.32 0.26
C TYR A 133 -14.93 0.24 1.70
N ASN A 134 -15.85 0.38 2.64
CA ASN A 134 -15.56 0.35 4.07
C ASN A 134 -16.17 -0.88 4.73
N SER A 135 -15.53 -1.32 5.80
CA SER A 135 -16.08 -2.36 6.65
C SER A 135 -17.42 -1.93 7.27
N LYS A 136 -18.39 -2.83 7.25
CA LYS A 136 -19.67 -2.61 7.95
C LYS A 136 -19.50 -2.71 9.46
N LYS A 137 -18.57 -3.55 9.91
CA LYS A 137 -18.31 -3.81 11.33
C LYS A 137 -17.35 -2.80 11.95
N TYR A 138 -16.32 -2.41 11.21
CA TYR A 138 -15.23 -1.59 11.71
C TYR A 138 -15.16 -0.19 11.08
N GLY A 139 -16.10 0.13 10.18
CA GLY A 139 -16.13 1.42 9.50
C GLY A 139 -14.86 1.69 8.69
N ASN A 140 -14.35 2.90 8.78
CA ASN A 140 -13.14 3.34 8.07
C ASN A 140 -11.83 2.74 8.61
N LYS A 141 -11.88 1.89 9.62
CA LYS A 141 -10.68 1.16 10.08
C LYS A 141 -10.18 0.15 9.04
N ILE A 142 -11.09 -0.35 8.20
CA ILE A 142 -10.79 -1.14 7.01
C ILE A 142 -11.38 -0.39 5.81
N SER A 143 -10.53 0.01 4.88
CA SER A 143 -10.96 0.75 3.71
C SER A 143 -10.18 0.33 2.47
N ILE A 144 -10.92 0.06 1.41
CA ILE A 144 -10.38 -0.24 0.09
C ILE A 144 -10.89 0.81 -0.88
N ILE A 145 -10.01 1.30 -1.72
CA ILE A 145 -10.37 2.23 -2.80
C ILE A 145 -10.21 1.50 -4.12
N GLY A 146 -11.27 1.50 -4.92
CA GLY A 146 -11.24 1.08 -6.32
C GLY A 146 -11.35 2.30 -7.21
N SER A 147 -10.44 2.46 -8.17
CA SER A 147 -10.43 3.59 -9.10
C SER A 147 -10.21 3.14 -10.53
N ASP A 148 -10.95 3.76 -11.47
CA ASP A 148 -10.72 3.63 -12.91
C ASP A 148 -9.83 4.76 -13.44
N SER A 149 -9.50 5.73 -12.61
CA SER A 149 -8.60 6.83 -12.96
C SER A 149 -7.13 6.45 -12.73
N LYS A 150 -6.24 7.17 -13.39
CA LYS A 150 -4.81 7.10 -13.08
C LYS A 150 -4.60 7.38 -11.59
N SER A 151 -3.66 6.67 -11.01
CA SER A 151 -3.25 6.85 -9.63
C SER A 151 -3.09 8.33 -9.29
N VAL A 152 -3.78 8.77 -8.25
CA VAL A 152 -3.50 10.08 -7.63
C VAL A 152 -2.05 10.13 -7.10
N PHE A 153 -1.40 8.96 -6.99
CA PHE A 153 0.02 8.86 -6.63
C PHE A 153 0.98 9.45 -7.64
N SER A 154 0.62 9.50 -8.94
CA SER A 154 1.48 10.12 -9.95
C SER A 154 1.63 11.63 -9.78
N ASP A 155 0.74 12.25 -9.00
CA ASP A 155 0.69 13.69 -8.78
C ASP A 155 1.16 14.11 -7.37
N LEU A 156 1.57 13.13 -6.54
CA LEU A 156 2.04 13.42 -5.20
C LEU A 156 3.53 13.71 -5.22
N ASP A 157 3.89 14.93 -4.86
CA ASP A 157 5.26 15.40 -4.63
C ASP A 157 6.09 14.42 -3.82
N ASP A 158 7.40 14.38 -4.08
CA ASP A 158 8.42 13.58 -3.40
C ASP A 158 8.40 13.67 -1.86
N ASN A 159 7.65 14.59 -1.29
CA ASN A 159 7.45 14.77 0.15
C ASN A 159 6.46 13.77 0.80
N ASN A 160 5.75 12.96 0.00
CA ASN A 160 4.74 12.02 0.51
C ASN A 160 5.27 10.61 0.85
N ASN A 161 6.57 10.39 0.84
CA ASN A 161 7.20 9.15 1.31
C ASN A 161 6.83 8.78 2.76
N LEU A 162 6.43 9.76 3.57
CA LEU A 162 5.92 9.54 4.93
C LEU A 162 4.62 8.73 5.00
N SER A 163 3.83 8.70 3.94
CA SER A 163 2.50 8.09 3.94
C SER A 163 2.52 6.56 3.81
N ILE A 164 3.55 5.98 3.21
CA ILE A 164 3.65 4.54 2.94
C ILE A 164 3.66 3.72 4.23
N HIS A 165 4.33 4.21 5.27
CA HIS A 165 4.45 3.52 6.55
C HIS A 165 3.20 3.62 7.46
N LYS A 166 2.21 4.43 7.08
CA LYS A 166 0.99 4.67 7.87
C LYS A 166 -0.22 3.89 7.38
N ARG A 167 -0.05 3.02 6.39
CA ARG A 167 -1.14 2.20 5.86
C ARG A 167 -1.38 1.01 6.76
N ARG A 168 -2.64 0.86 7.18
CA ARG A 168 -3.14 -0.23 8.02
C ARG A 168 -4.51 -0.65 7.54
N ASN A 169 -4.66 -1.89 7.07
CA ASN A 169 -5.93 -2.36 6.51
C ASN A 169 -6.50 -1.42 5.43
N PHE A 170 -5.61 -0.93 4.57
CA PHE A 170 -5.93 0.04 3.54
C PHE A 170 -5.21 -0.31 2.23
N LEU A 171 -5.96 -0.40 1.15
CA LEU A 171 -5.46 -0.70 -0.18
C LEU A 171 -6.13 0.20 -1.21
N GLU A 172 -5.34 0.68 -2.15
CA GLU A 172 -5.81 1.39 -3.34
C GLU A 172 -5.61 0.48 -4.56
N LEU A 173 -6.69 0.20 -5.28
CA LEU A 173 -6.68 -0.63 -6.48
C LEU A 173 -7.12 0.17 -7.70
N ILE A 174 -6.26 0.19 -8.70
CA ILE A 174 -6.46 0.93 -9.94
C ILE A 174 -6.78 -0.05 -11.06
N ASN A 175 -7.85 0.25 -11.76
CA ASN A 175 -8.28 -0.48 -12.92
C ASN A 175 -7.57 0.08 -14.15
N THR A 176 -6.77 -0.71 -14.83
CA THR A 176 -6.03 -0.24 -15.99
C THR A 176 -6.10 -1.22 -17.16
N SER A 177 -6.21 -0.67 -18.37
CA SER A 177 -6.19 -1.45 -19.61
C SER A 177 -4.80 -1.55 -20.22
N ASN A 178 -3.82 -0.81 -19.70
CA ASN A 178 -2.51 -0.71 -20.34
C ASN A 178 -1.37 -0.64 -19.31
N PHE A 179 -0.48 -1.62 -19.36
CA PHE A 179 0.74 -1.67 -18.55
C PHE A 179 1.80 -0.62 -18.97
N GLU A 180 1.73 -0.10 -20.20
CA GLU A 180 2.72 0.86 -20.71
C GLU A 180 2.55 2.25 -20.09
N THR A 181 1.50 2.48 -19.31
CA THR A 181 1.22 3.75 -18.65
C THR A 181 1.50 3.72 -17.14
N LEU A 182 2.05 2.64 -16.63
CA LEU A 182 2.58 2.49 -15.27
C LEU A 182 4.08 2.80 -15.26
#